data_b5c97456b7615b162db30bd3eec3ad82
#
_entry.id   b5c97456b7615b162db30bd3eec3ad82
#
_cell.length_a   1.000
_cell.length_b   1.000
_cell.length_c   1.000
_cell.angle_alpha   90.00
_cell.angle_beta   90.00
_cell.angle_gamma   90.00
#
_symmetry.space_group_name_H-M   'P 1'
#
loop_
_entity.id
_entity.type
_entity.pdbx_description
1 polymer ?
#
loop_
_entity_poly.entity_id
_entity_poly.type
_entity_poly.pdbx_seq_one_letter_code
_entity_poly.pdbx_strand_id
1 'polypeptide(L)'
;MLDQHNRPKRILIVDDESTLVFFLKQGLQESGIQCLVDDASSGEEALTKLTYNRYDILITDLKMPGINGFTLLEVARSLHADIRVILMTAFGSPEVQAEASRLKVDGYLTKPFPTAQLQDIVKTILTINSTLENTRDKSPKDLITEQNID
;
A
#
# COMPACT_ATOMS: atom_id res chain seq x y z
N MET A 1 -15.70 18.69 -13.59
CA MET A 1 -15.07 17.38 -13.49
C MET A 1 -13.94 17.45 -12.46
N LEU A 2 -14.00 16.61 -11.45
CA LEU A 2 -12.97 16.60 -10.43
C LEU A 2 -11.64 16.09 -11.00
N ASP A 3 -10.59 16.88 -10.78
CA ASP A 3 -9.24 16.48 -11.16
C ASP A 3 -8.86 15.21 -10.35
N GLN A 4 -8.46 14.15 -11.05
CA GLN A 4 -8.07 12.90 -10.41
C GLN A 4 -6.87 13.07 -9.47
N HIS A 5 -6.03 14.07 -9.72
CA HIS A 5 -4.86 14.36 -8.88
C HIS A 5 -5.24 14.96 -7.53
N ASN A 6 -6.45 15.53 -7.40
CA ASN A 6 -6.94 16.14 -6.16
C ASN A 6 -7.82 15.21 -5.34
N ARG A 7 -8.05 13.97 -5.79
CA ARG A 7 -8.81 13.02 -4.99
C ARG A 7 -7.97 12.54 -3.81
N PRO A 8 -8.60 12.43 -2.60
CA PRO A 8 -7.90 11.79 -1.50
C PRO A 8 -7.52 10.37 -1.88
N LYS A 9 -6.33 9.96 -1.49
CA LYS A 9 -5.90 8.58 -1.68
C LYS A 9 -6.67 7.70 -0.69
N ARG A 10 -7.05 6.51 -1.15
CA ARG A 10 -7.80 5.56 -0.31
C ARG A 10 -6.88 4.42 0.09
N ILE A 11 -6.80 4.19 1.39
CA ILE A 11 -5.90 3.21 2.00
C ILE A 11 -6.75 2.23 2.79
N LEU A 12 -6.50 0.92 2.61
CA LEU A 12 -7.12 -0.13 3.40
C LEU A 12 -6.06 -0.79 4.28
N ILE A 13 -6.27 -0.77 5.60
CA ILE A 13 -5.40 -1.45 6.56
C ILE A 13 -6.07 -2.73 7.02
N VAL A 14 -5.37 -3.85 6.91
CA VAL A 14 -5.89 -5.17 7.27
C VAL A 14 -5.03 -5.79 8.35
N ASP A 15 -5.58 -5.93 9.54
CA ASP A 15 -4.91 -6.55 10.69
C ASP A 15 -5.98 -6.90 11.73
N ASP A 16 -5.84 -8.03 12.42
CA ASP A 16 -6.77 -8.44 13.45
C ASP A 16 -6.49 -7.76 14.80
N GLU A 17 -5.38 -7.04 14.94
CA GLU A 17 -5.05 -6.26 16.15
C GLU A 17 -5.68 -4.87 16.06
N SER A 18 -6.85 -4.69 16.67
CA SER A 18 -7.60 -3.44 16.57
C SER A 18 -6.85 -2.23 17.12
N THR A 19 -6.05 -2.42 18.17
CA THR A 19 -5.26 -1.35 18.77
C THR A 19 -4.20 -0.83 17.79
N LEU A 20 -3.49 -1.75 17.15
CA LEU A 20 -2.50 -1.38 16.12
C LEU A 20 -3.16 -0.63 14.98
N VAL A 21 -4.28 -1.14 14.47
CA VAL A 21 -5.03 -0.50 13.38
C VAL A 21 -5.43 0.92 13.75
N PHE A 22 -5.92 1.12 14.97
CA PHE A 22 -6.29 2.45 15.45
C PHE A 22 -5.12 3.42 15.38
N PHE A 23 -3.95 3.02 15.88
CA PHE A 23 -2.77 3.88 15.88
C PHE A 23 -2.24 4.14 14.47
N LEU A 24 -2.30 3.15 13.58
CA LEU A 24 -1.85 3.32 12.20
C LEU A 24 -2.78 4.27 11.44
N LYS A 25 -4.09 4.14 11.61
CA LYS A 25 -5.05 5.07 11.00
C LYS A 25 -4.81 6.49 11.47
N GLN A 26 -4.66 6.67 12.77
CA GLN A 26 -4.42 7.99 13.35
C GLN A 26 -3.13 8.60 12.81
N GLY A 27 -2.07 7.80 12.76
CA GLY A 27 -0.79 8.26 12.23
C GLY A 27 -0.86 8.70 10.78
N LEU A 28 -1.59 7.96 9.94
CA LEU A 28 -1.77 8.33 8.53
C LEU A 28 -2.62 9.59 8.39
N GLN A 29 -3.68 9.72 9.18
CA GLN A 29 -4.53 10.92 9.15
C GLN A 29 -3.78 12.17 9.61
N GLU A 30 -2.83 12.03 10.53
CA GLU A 30 -2.02 13.14 11.05
C GLU A 30 -0.77 13.42 10.23
N SER A 31 -0.47 12.59 9.22
CA SER A 31 0.78 12.68 8.45
C SER A 31 0.86 13.86 7.48
N GLY A 32 -0.24 14.56 7.26
CA GLY A 32 -0.33 15.58 6.22
C GLY A 32 -0.68 15.02 4.84
N ILE A 33 -0.76 13.70 4.70
CA ILE A 33 -1.21 13.07 3.46
C ILE A 33 -2.72 13.18 3.37
N GLN A 34 -3.23 13.66 2.25
CA GLN A 34 -4.66 13.70 2.00
C GLN A 34 -5.14 12.29 1.65
N CYS A 35 -5.67 11.58 2.65
CA CYS A 35 -6.07 10.19 2.49
C CYS A 35 -7.31 9.84 3.30
N LEU A 36 -8.06 8.87 2.80
CA LEU A 36 -9.16 8.22 3.51
C LEU A 36 -8.70 6.83 3.87
N VAL A 37 -8.76 6.49 5.16
CA VAL A 37 -8.24 5.21 5.66
C VAL A 37 -9.39 4.36 6.18
N ASP A 38 -9.61 3.23 5.53
CA ASP A 38 -10.53 2.20 5.98
C ASP A 38 -9.73 1.06 6.62
N ASP A 39 -10.39 0.21 7.37
CA ASP A 39 -9.76 -0.95 7.97
C ASP A 39 -10.61 -2.21 7.80
N ALA A 40 -9.95 -3.35 7.94
CA ALA A 40 -10.59 -4.65 7.98
C ALA A 40 -9.85 -5.52 9.00
N SER A 41 -10.59 -6.33 9.75
CA SER A 41 -10.03 -7.19 10.79
C SER A 41 -9.66 -8.58 10.31
N SER A 42 -9.95 -8.89 9.05
CA SER A 42 -9.65 -10.20 8.44
C SER A 42 -9.46 -10.06 6.94
N GLY A 43 -8.87 -11.07 6.32
CA GLY A 43 -8.74 -11.13 4.88
C GLY A 43 -10.10 -11.19 4.18
N GLU A 44 -11.06 -11.89 4.76
CA GLU A 44 -12.41 -12.00 4.21
C GLU A 44 -13.13 -10.66 4.19
N GLU A 45 -13.05 -9.92 5.29
CA GLU A 45 -13.61 -8.56 5.36
C GLU A 45 -12.91 -7.63 4.35
N ALA A 46 -11.59 -7.76 4.23
CA ALA A 46 -10.82 -6.99 3.26
C ALA A 46 -11.25 -7.29 1.82
N LEU A 47 -11.49 -8.56 1.50
CA LEU A 47 -11.96 -8.94 0.16
C LEU A 47 -13.30 -8.30 -0.17
N THR A 48 -14.21 -8.25 0.79
CA THR A 48 -15.50 -7.59 0.61
C THR A 48 -15.30 -6.11 0.30
N LYS A 49 -14.46 -5.43 1.07
CA LYS A 49 -14.18 -4.01 0.85
C LYS A 49 -13.49 -3.75 -0.48
N LEU A 50 -12.53 -4.59 -0.87
CA LEU A 50 -11.82 -4.49 -2.15
C LEU A 50 -12.74 -4.74 -3.34
N THR A 51 -13.76 -5.56 -3.17
CA THR A 51 -14.73 -5.86 -4.24
C THR A 51 -15.60 -4.63 -4.55
N TYR A 52 -16.03 -3.91 -3.51
CA TYR A 52 -16.99 -2.83 -3.66
C TYR A 52 -16.37 -1.44 -3.67
N ASN A 53 -15.07 -1.30 -3.36
CA ASN A 53 -14.40 -0.01 -3.28
C ASN A 53 -13.05 -0.08 -3.95
N ARG A 54 -12.61 1.05 -4.51
CA ARG A 54 -11.27 1.17 -5.04
C ARG A 54 -10.33 1.68 -3.96
N TYR A 55 -9.16 1.06 -3.85
CA TYR A 55 -8.09 1.50 -2.95
C TYR A 55 -6.81 1.72 -3.73
N ASP A 56 -6.06 2.73 -3.33
CA ASP A 56 -4.75 3.03 -3.90
C ASP A 56 -3.65 2.23 -3.22
N ILE A 57 -3.79 2.00 -1.91
CA ILE A 57 -2.81 1.27 -1.12
C ILE A 57 -3.52 0.25 -0.24
N LEU A 58 -3.00 -0.97 -0.22
CA LEU A 58 -3.36 -2.02 0.73
C LEU A 58 -2.20 -2.21 1.69
N ILE A 59 -2.46 -2.07 2.99
CA ILE A 59 -1.50 -2.35 4.05
C ILE A 59 -2.03 -3.56 4.79
N THR A 60 -1.34 -4.69 4.73
CA THR A 60 -1.87 -5.91 5.31
C THR A 60 -0.85 -6.65 6.16
N ASP A 61 -1.33 -7.18 7.29
CA ASP A 61 -0.59 -8.19 8.05
C ASP A 61 -0.46 -9.45 7.19
N LEU A 62 0.62 -10.18 7.37
CA LEU A 62 0.84 -11.43 6.67
C LEU A 62 0.05 -12.57 7.30
N LYS A 63 0.18 -12.72 8.62
CA LYS A 63 -0.44 -13.84 9.33
C LYS A 63 -1.75 -13.44 9.97
N MET A 64 -2.83 -13.92 9.38
CA MET A 64 -4.19 -13.73 9.88
C MET A 64 -4.92 -15.08 9.80
N PRO A 65 -5.89 -15.33 10.70
CA PRO A 65 -6.76 -16.51 10.52
C PRO A 65 -7.48 -16.43 9.17
N GLY A 66 -7.57 -17.55 8.47
CA GLY A 66 -8.21 -17.60 7.15
C GLY A 66 -7.25 -17.19 6.05
N ILE A 67 -7.62 -16.17 5.26
CA ILE A 67 -6.82 -15.69 4.13
C ILE A 67 -5.61 -14.94 4.67
N ASN A 68 -4.40 -15.38 4.27
CA ASN A 68 -3.17 -14.68 4.65
C ASN A 68 -2.89 -13.48 3.74
N GLY A 69 -1.91 -12.66 4.15
CA GLY A 69 -1.59 -11.43 3.44
C GLY A 69 -1.09 -11.63 2.01
N PHE A 70 -0.37 -12.72 1.73
CA PHE A 70 0.09 -13.01 0.36
C PHE A 70 -1.07 -13.33 -0.56
N THR A 71 -2.01 -14.15 -0.10
CA THR A 71 -3.22 -14.46 -0.88
C THR A 71 -4.05 -13.21 -1.10
N LEU A 72 -4.21 -12.40 -0.07
CA LEU A 72 -4.95 -11.14 -0.16
C LEU A 72 -4.32 -10.20 -1.18
N LEU A 73 -2.99 -10.09 -1.18
CA LEU A 73 -2.24 -9.28 -2.14
C LEU A 73 -2.52 -9.71 -3.58
N GLU A 74 -2.49 -11.01 -3.84
CA GLU A 74 -2.72 -11.53 -5.19
C GLU A 74 -4.14 -11.23 -5.67
N VAL A 75 -5.13 -11.42 -4.80
CA VAL A 75 -6.53 -11.12 -5.13
C VAL A 75 -6.71 -9.61 -5.33
N ALA A 76 -6.13 -8.80 -4.45
CA ALA A 76 -6.21 -7.34 -4.56
C ALA A 76 -5.68 -6.86 -5.90
N ARG A 77 -4.54 -7.40 -6.35
CA ARG A 77 -3.95 -7.05 -7.64
C ARG A 77 -4.78 -7.53 -8.83
N SER A 78 -5.49 -8.63 -8.68
CA SER A 78 -6.39 -9.08 -9.75
C SER A 78 -7.63 -8.20 -9.87
N LEU A 79 -8.09 -7.62 -8.76
CA LEU A 79 -9.24 -6.71 -8.76
C LEU A 79 -8.85 -5.28 -9.14
N HIS A 80 -7.66 -4.85 -8.73
CA HIS A 80 -7.16 -3.48 -8.93
C HIS A 80 -5.69 -3.55 -9.33
N ALA A 81 -5.42 -3.54 -10.64
CA ALA A 81 -4.08 -3.77 -11.19
C ALA A 81 -3.03 -2.77 -10.69
N ASP A 82 -3.45 -1.54 -10.38
CA ASP A 82 -2.54 -0.47 -9.97
C ASP A 82 -2.40 -0.34 -8.44
N ILE A 83 -3.02 -1.23 -7.66
CA ILE A 83 -2.95 -1.14 -6.21
C ILE A 83 -1.52 -1.37 -5.72
N ARG A 84 -1.08 -0.53 -4.78
CA ARG A 84 0.21 -0.69 -4.12
C ARG A 84 0.01 -1.48 -2.84
N VAL A 85 0.97 -2.31 -2.49
CA VAL A 85 0.83 -3.19 -1.33
C VAL A 85 2.01 -3.02 -0.38
N ILE A 86 1.70 -2.76 0.89
CA ILE A 86 2.66 -2.75 1.98
C ILE A 86 2.34 -3.94 2.87
N LEU A 87 3.34 -4.78 3.11
CA LEU A 87 3.21 -5.97 3.94
C LEU A 87 3.76 -5.69 5.34
N MET A 88 3.01 -6.05 6.37
CA MET A 88 3.45 -5.98 7.76
C MET A 88 3.57 -7.40 8.29
N THR A 89 4.61 -7.69 9.08
CA THR A 89 4.71 -9.00 9.71
C THR A 89 5.54 -8.95 10.99
N ALA A 90 5.12 -9.73 11.98
CA ALA A 90 5.92 -10.01 13.18
C ALA A 90 6.96 -11.09 12.93
N PHE A 91 6.86 -11.82 11.80
CA PHE A 91 7.68 -12.98 11.50
C PHE A 91 8.41 -12.80 10.17
N GLY A 92 9.44 -11.93 10.19
CA GLY A 92 10.22 -11.61 9.00
C GLY A 92 11.30 -12.65 8.70
N SER A 93 10.93 -13.91 8.50
CA SER A 93 11.90 -14.96 8.14
C SER A 93 12.49 -14.70 6.75
N PRO A 94 13.67 -15.31 6.43
CA PRO A 94 14.22 -15.20 5.07
C PRO A 94 13.25 -15.69 3.99
N GLU A 95 12.46 -16.73 4.28
CA GLU A 95 11.47 -17.26 3.35
C GLU A 95 10.36 -16.25 3.07
N VAL A 96 9.88 -15.55 4.11
CA VAL A 96 8.86 -14.51 3.98
C VAL A 96 9.43 -13.34 3.18
N GLN A 97 10.65 -12.91 3.47
CA GLN A 97 11.30 -11.82 2.74
C GLN A 97 11.48 -12.17 1.26
N ALA A 98 11.88 -13.40 0.97
CA ALA A 98 12.05 -13.88 -0.40
C ALA A 98 10.72 -13.86 -1.16
N GLU A 99 9.63 -14.32 -0.53
CA GLU A 99 8.31 -14.31 -1.14
C GLU A 99 7.81 -12.89 -1.37
N ALA A 100 8.01 -11.99 -0.41
CA ALA A 100 7.66 -10.58 -0.56
C ALA A 100 8.40 -9.95 -1.75
N SER A 101 9.69 -10.26 -1.90
CA SER A 101 10.49 -9.79 -3.03
C SER A 101 9.99 -10.37 -4.36
N ARG A 102 9.67 -11.66 -4.38
CA ARG A 102 9.13 -12.34 -5.57
C ARG A 102 7.82 -11.69 -6.01
N LEU A 103 6.96 -11.35 -5.06
CA LEU A 103 5.67 -10.73 -5.32
C LEU A 103 5.77 -9.22 -5.52
N LYS A 104 6.96 -8.65 -5.39
CA LYS A 104 7.23 -7.23 -5.64
C LYS A 104 6.32 -6.32 -4.81
N VAL A 105 6.27 -6.56 -3.49
CA VAL A 105 5.54 -5.67 -2.59
C VAL A 105 6.19 -4.29 -2.63
N ASP A 106 5.38 -3.26 -2.48
CA ASP A 106 5.86 -1.87 -2.55
C ASP A 106 6.47 -1.39 -1.24
N GLY A 107 6.17 -2.06 -0.15
CA GLY A 107 6.77 -1.81 1.15
C GLY A 107 6.69 -3.03 2.04
N TYR A 108 7.63 -3.13 2.97
CA TYR A 108 7.73 -4.25 3.90
C TYR A 108 8.13 -3.72 5.26
N LEU A 109 7.34 -4.05 6.29
CA LEU A 109 7.55 -3.59 7.66
C LEU A 109 7.58 -4.78 8.61
N THR A 110 8.59 -4.83 9.47
CA THR A 110 8.68 -5.82 10.53
C THR A 110 8.14 -5.22 11.83
N LYS A 111 7.13 -5.86 12.42
CA LYS A 111 6.57 -5.44 13.70
C LYS A 111 7.52 -5.76 14.84
N PRO A 112 7.62 -4.90 15.85
CA PRO A 112 7.01 -3.57 15.96
C PRO A 112 7.80 -2.53 15.15
N PHE A 113 7.12 -1.57 14.57
CA PHE A 113 7.76 -0.49 13.82
C PHE A 113 7.19 0.86 14.28
N PRO A 114 7.98 1.96 14.18
CA PRO A 114 7.45 3.29 14.47
C PRO A 114 6.45 3.70 13.39
N THR A 115 5.39 4.40 13.79
CA THR A 115 4.39 4.91 12.85
C THR A 115 5.02 5.76 11.75
N ALA A 116 6.08 6.52 12.09
CA ALA A 116 6.81 7.34 11.11
C ALA A 116 7.37 6.52 9.95
N GLN A 117 7.76 5.26 10.19
CA GLN A 117 8.27 4.40 9.13
C GLN A 117 7.18 4.09 8.10
N LEU A 118 5.97 3.80 8.57
CA LEU A 118 4.83 3.59 7.67
C LEU A 118 4.49 4.87 6.91
N GLN A 119 4.47 6.02 7.61
CA GLN A 119 4.22 7.30 6.96
C GLN A 119 5.21 7.58 5.83
N ASP A 120 6.49 7.31 6.06
CA ASP A 120 7.54 7.53 5.05
C ASP A 120 7.35 6.62 3.84
N ILE A 121 7.00 5.36 4.05
CA ILE A 121 6.74 4.43 2.94
C ILE A 121 5.53 4.89 2.13
N VAL A 122 4.45 5.28 2.79
CA VAL A 122 3.24 5.75 2.11
C VAL A 122 3.55 7.01 1.29
N LYS A 123 4.27 7.96 1.87
CA LYS A 123 4.67 9.19 1.16
C LYS A 123 5.52 8.87 -0.07
N THR A 124 6.48 7.95 0.06
CA THR A 124 7.34 7.53 -1.05
C THR A 124 6.51 6.91 -2.17
N ILE A 125 5.59 6.00 -1.84
CA ILE A 125 4.72 5.35 -2.84
C ILE A 125 3.89 6.39 -3.58
N LEU A 126 3.28 7.32 -2.87
CA LEU A 126 2.42 8.34 -3.48
C LEU A 126 3.23 9.33 -4.33
N THR A 127 4.46 9.63 -3.94
CA THR A 127 5.37 10.49 -4.73
C THR A 127 5.78 9.79 -6.02
N ILE A 128 6.11 8.51 -5.98
CA ILE A 128 6.46 7.71 -7.16
C ILE A 128 5.27 7.67 -8.12
N ASN A 129 4.05 7.46 -7.63
CA ASN A 129 2.85 7.45 -8.46
C ASN A 129 2.65 8.78 -9.17
N SER A 130 2.83 9.90 -8.46
CA SER A 130 2.73 11.24 -9.06
C SER A 130 3.78 11.44 -10.15
N THR A 131 5.01 10.98 -9.91
CA THR A 131 6.10 11.07 -10.89
C THR A 131 5.78 10.24 -12.13
N LEU A 132 5.24 9.01 -11.95
CA LEU A 132 4.88 8.15 -13.07
C LEU A 132 3.72 8.75 -13.88
N GLU A 133 2.73 9.34 -13.22
CA GLU A 133 1.63 10.03 -13.89
C GLU A 133 2.15 11.21 -14.73
N ASN A 134 3.09 11.96 -14.18
CA ASN A 134 3.73 13.06 -14.91
C ASN A 134 4.56 12.58 -16.10
N THR A 135 5.22 11.42 -15.98
CA THR A 135 6.03 10.87 -17.07
C THR A 135 5.19 10.25 -18.18
N ARG A 136 3.94 9.85 -17.90
CA ARG A 136 3.04 9.35 -18.95
C ARG A 136 2.69 10.41 -19.98
N ASP A 137 2.73 11.69 -19.59
CA ASP A 137 2.47 12.82 -20.49
C ASP A 137 3.71 13.27 -21.25
N LYS A 138 4.87 12.66 -21.00
CA LYS A 138 6.13 13.01 -21.68
C LYS A 138 6.37 12.06 -22.84
N SER A 139 7.05 12.57 -23.88
CA SER A 139 7.46 11.75 -25.00
C SER A 139 8.53 10.75 -24.56
N PRO A 140 8.69 9.61 -25.28
CA PRO A 140 9.77 8.66 -24.97
C PRO A 140 11.17 9.29 -24.97
N LYS A 141 11.35 10.34 -25.78
CA LYS A 141 12.61 11.06 -25.87
C LYS A 141 12.93 11.81 -24.58
N ASP A 142 11.92 12.40 -23.94
CA ASP A 142 12.09 13.10 -22.66
C ASP A 142 12.42 12.12 -21.53
N LEU A 143 11.84 10.93 -21.55
CA LEU A 143 12.11 9.88 -20.56
C LEU A 143 13.56 9.39 -20.66
N ILE A 144 14.10 9.26 -21.87
CA ILE A 144 15.50 8.84 -22.08
C ILE A 144 16.45 9.89 -21.55
N THR A 145 16.18 11.17 -21.76
CA THR A 145 16.99 12.28 -21.27
C THR A 145 17.06 12.29 -19.74
N GLU A 146 15.96 12.03 -19.08
CA GLU A 146 15.91 11.98 -17.62
C GLU A 146 16.73 10.83 -17.04
N GLN A 147 16.83 9.70 -17.73
CA GLN A 147 17.63 8.55 -17.30
C GLN A 147 19.13 8.79 -17.39
N ASN A 148 19.57 9.73 -18.19
CA ASN A 148 21.00 10.01 -18.44
C ASN A 148 21.57 11.10 -17.51
N ILE A 149 20.83 11.56 -16.53
CA ILE A 149 21.25 12.63 -15.62
C ILE A 149 21.90 12.10 -14.33
N ASP A 150 22.05 10.82 -14.19
CA ASP A 150 22.73 10.21 -13.02
C ASP A 150 24.24 10.38 -13.07
#